data_ea0183d912f6a9c0d11f6906d85cca64
#
_entry.id   ea0183d912f6a9c0d11f6906d85cca64
#
_cell.length_a   1.000
_cell.length_b   1.000
_cell.length_c   1.000
_cell.angle_alpha   90.00
_cell.angle_beta   90.00
_cell.angle_gamma   90.00
#
_symmetry.space_group_name_H-M   'P 1'
#
loop_
_entity.id
_entity.type
_entity.pdbx_description
1 polymer ?
#
loop_
_entity_poly.entity_id
_entity_poly.type
_entity_poly.pdbx_seq_one_letter_code
_entity_poly.pdbx_strand_id
1 'polypeptide(L)'
;MSGPEITVAFLDVGQGDSTGITLPDFSSAIVVDCFRDSVTVDYLERNGINTLSYVFLTHTDSDHIGGAVGLLENFGQVDGIGYNHDTPKIVEGNRRVILRGLLQLARRRGLEVCSPRSGQSWTFQGIVVNVLHPDDLDAKEAELHEDTNNASIMLMVTFAGRRVLLAADVEGWGWQWVVERDTDLRANVFKFPHHGAWYDASGQQPSLVEVLRRVKPSLVVISVGTHNPHNHPHPNTLELLHSCPQLRFVCTEATSKCHSPLKAVRKKEACPCAGTVEVVVSSDQIKVTPDHAKHLEVVKHFDTPRCKR
;
A
#
# COMPACT_ATOMS: atom_id res chain seq x y z
N MET A 1 2.19 24.96 20.26
CA MET A 1 2.14 23.48 20.27
C MET A 1 1.67 23.08 18.88
N SER A 2 2.41 22.21 18.20
CA SER A 2 1.93 21.61 16.95
C SER A 2 0.64 20.83 17.23
N GLY A 3 -0.34 20.93 16.35
CA GLY A 3 -1.58 20.14 16.44
C GLY A 3 -1.29 18.64 16.37
N PRO A 4 -2.32 17.80 16.55
CA PRO A 4 -2.17 16.35 16.39
C PRO A 4 -1.69 16.00 14.97
N GLU A 5 -0.80 15.03 14.91
CA GLU A 5 -0.25 14.53 13.64
C GLU A 5 -0.23 13.01 13.62
N ILE A 6 -0.19 12.45 12.43
CA ILE A 6 -0.01 11.02 12.17
C ILE A 6 1.14 10.82 11.19
N THR A 7 1.73 9.64 11.20
CA THR A 7 2.70 9.24 10.19
C THR A 7 2.15 8.05 9.39
N VAL A 8 2.09 8.20 8.06
CA VAL A 8 1.83 7.10 7.14
C VAL A 8 3.17 6.71 6.53
N ALA A 9 3.66 5.52 6.86
CA ALA A 9 4.94 5.00 6.41
C ALA A 9 4.76 3.87 5.42
N PHE A 10 5.24 4.08 4.20
CA PHE A 10 5.34 3.06 3.16
C PHE A 10 6.71 2.41 3.30
N LEU A 11 6.75 1.18 3.81
CA LEU A 11 7.99 0.53 4.21
C LEU A 11 8.73 -0.07 3.02
N ASP A 12 10.05 0.04 3.07
CA ASP A 12 10.93 -0.61 2.09
C ASP A 12 11.08 -2.10 2.44
N VAL A 13 10.16 -2.90 1.93
CA VAL A 13 10.08 -4.35 2.13
C VAL A 13 10.55 -5.14 0.90
N GLY A 14 11.11 -4.47 -0.10
CA GLY A 14 11.42 -5.05 -1.40
C GLY A 14 10.18 -5.13 -2.29
N GLN A 15 10.03 -6.23 -3.04
CA GLN A 15 8.85 -6.44 -3.89
C GLN A 15 7.69 -6.95 -3.04
N GLY A 16 6.86 -6.03 -2.58
CA GLY A 16 5.69 -6.28 -1.74
C GLY A 16 5.23 -5.02 -1.02
N ASP A 17 4.20 -5.12 -0.21
CA ASP A 17 3.59 -4.03 0.52
C ASP A 17 3.61 -4.22 2.03
N SER A 18 3.90 -3.13 2.71
CA SER A 18 3.67 -2.96 4.15
C SER A 18 3.54 -1.46 4.43
N THR A 19 2.42 -1.05 4.99
CA THR A 19 2.17 0.35 5.35
C THR A 19 1.80 0.44 6.82
N GLY A 20 2.58 1.22 7.59
CA GLY A 20 2.29 1.56 8.98
C GLY A 20 1.64 2.93 9.08
N ILE A 21 0.58 3.07 9.87
CA ILE A 21 -0.07 4.34 10.17
C ILE A 21 -0.02 4.55 11.67
N THR A 22 0.92 5.38 12.13
CA THR A 22 1.06 5.72 13.55
C THR A 22 -0.09 6.61 13.99
N LEU A 23 -0.75 6.28 15.09
CA LEU A 23 -1.84 7.06 15.64
C LEU A 23 -1.32 8.28 16.41
N PRO A 24 -2.18 9.29 16.71
CA PRO A 24 -1.79 10.50 17.44
C PRO A 24 -1.23 10.30 18.84
N ASP A 25 -1.44 9.14 19.46
CA ASP A 25 -0.86 8.77 20.76
C ASP A 25 0.61 8.33 20.67
N PHE A 26 1.14 8.14 19.45
CA PHE A 26 2.48 7.65 19.14
C PHE A 26 2.86 6.31 19.81
N SER A 27 1.87 5.53 20.27
CA SER A 27 2.05 4.22 20.89
C SER A 27 1.29 3.10 20.19
N SER A 28 0.34 3.47 19.34
CA SER A 28 -0.46 2.54 18.57
C SER A 28 -0.41 2.82 17.07
N ALA A 29 -0.66 1.80 16.27
CA ALA A 29 -0.67 1.89 14.81
C ALA A 29 -1.77 1.06 14.16
N ILE A 30 -2.13 1.45 12.93
CA ILE A 30 -2.83 0.59 11.97
C ILE A 30 -1.76 0.07 10.99
N VAL A 31 -1.85 -1.21 10.64
CA VAL A 31 -1.00 -1.78 9.60
C VAL A 31 -1.87 -2.18 8.42
N VAL A 32 -1.43 -1.81 7.21
CA VAL A 32 -2.06 -2.24 5.95
C VAL A 32 -1.03 -3.05 5.18
N ASP A 33 -1.29 -4.33 5.04
CA ASP A 33 -0.42 -5.38 4.55
C ASP A 33 0.87 -5.55 5.37
N CYS A 34 1.44 -6.73 5.30
CA CYS A 34 2.71 -7.04 5.93
C CYS A 34 3.42 -8.13 5.14
N PHE A 35 4.26 -7.73 4.19
CA PHE A 35 5.05 -8.69 3.41
C PHE A 35 6.21 -9.26 4.24
N ARG A 36 6.98 -8.39 4.91
CA ARG A 36 8.11 -8.79 5.75
C ARG A 36 7.88 -8.33 7.19
N ASP A 37 7.53 -9.28 8.04
CA ASP A 37 7.34 -9.04 9.47
C ASP A 37 8.53 -8.37 10.13
N SER A 38 9.76 -8.86 9.89
CA SER A 38 10.97 -8.31 10.50
C SER A 38 11.15 -6.81 10.21
N VAL A 39 10.90 -6.37 8.97
CA VAL A 39 11.00 -4.95 8.60
C VAL A 39 9.87 -4.14 9.23
N THR A 40 8.66 -4.68 9.20
CA THR A 40 7.46 -3.99 9.73
C THR A 40 7.53 -3.87 11.25
N VAL A 41 7.87 -4.94 11.95
CA VAL A 41 8.05 -4.97 13.41
C VAL A 41 9.16 -4.03 13.83
N ASP A 42 10.35 -4.15 13.22
CA ASP A 42 11.50 -3.28 13.49
C ASP A 42 11.15 -1.79 13.34
N TYR A 43 10.39 -1.44 12.29
CA TYR A 43 9.96 -0.06 12.07
C TYR A 43 9.02 0.41 13.17
N LEU A 44 8.00 -0.37 13.49
CA LEU A 44 7.00 -0.01 14.50
C LEU A 44 7.63 0.10 15.88
N GLU A 45 8.46 -0.85 16.30
CA GLU A 45 9.13 -0.85 17.61
C GLU A 45 10.09 0.33 17.76
N ARG A 46 10.89 0.66 16.73
CA ARG A 46 11.78 1.83 16.74
C ARG A 46 11.02 3.15 16.86
N ASN A 47 9.77 3.19 16.44
CA ASN A 47 8.89 4.34 16.60
C ASN A 47 8.02 4.29 17.87
N GLY A 48 8.30 3.36 18.80
CA GLY A 48 7.62 3.27 20.09
C GLY A 48 6.24 2.63 20.04
N ILE A 49 5.86 2.03 18.92
CA ILE A 49 4.57 1.37 18.76
C ILE A 49 4.59 0.03 19.49
N ASN A 50 3.61 -0.20 20.34
CA ASN A 50 3.46 -1.41 21.13
C ASN A 50 2.08 -2.07 20.98
N THR A 51 1.15 -1.40 20.30
CA THR A 51 -0.22 -1.87 20.06
C THR A 51 -0.59 -1.72 18.60
N LEU A 52 -1.27 -2.72 18.04
CA LEU A 52 -1.91 -2.62 16.73
C LEU A 52 -3.41 -2.42 16.92
N SER A 53 -3.88 -1.20 16.65
CA SER A 53 -5.32 -0.90 16.69
C SER A 53 -6.08 -1.63 15.59
N TYR A 54 -5.44 -1.91 14.46
CA TYR A 54 -6.04 -2.72 13.40
C TYR A 54 -5.01 -3.19 12.38
N VAL A 55 -5.27 -4.36 11.78
CA VAL A 55 -4.48 -4.88 10.66
C VAL A 55 -5.43 -5.12 9.48
N PHE A 56 -5.23 -4.38 8.39
CA PHE A 56 -5.91 -4.63 7.12
C PHE A 56 -5.00 -5.45 6.22
N LEU A 57 -5.47 -6.59 5.74
CA LEU A 57 -4.81 -7.38 4.70
C LEU A 57 -5.63 -7.23 3.43
N THR A 58 -5.08 -6.52 2.46
CA THR A 58 -5.83 -6.06 1.29
C THR A 58 -6.28 -7.22 0.41
N HIS A 59 -5.38 -8.16 0.17
CA HIS A 59 -5.67 -9.42 -0.51
C HIS A 59 -4.67 -10.49 -0.04
N THR A 60 -4.70 -11.68 -0.64
CA THR A 60 -4.02 -12.85 -0.08
C THR A 60 -2.73 -13.24 -0.79
N ASP A 61 -2.19 -12.38 -1.64
CA ASP A 61 -0.92 -12.64 -2.30
C ASP A 61 0.25 -12.55 -1.31
N SER A 62 1.28 -13.36 -1.54
CA SER A 62 2.35 -13.56 -0.57
C SER A 62 3.16 -12.31 -0.26
N ASP A 63 3.26 -11.41 -1.23
CA ASP A 63 3.94 -10.12 -1.10
C ASP A 63 3.11 -9.07 -0.34
N HIS A 64 1.90 -9.43 0.08
CA HIS A 64 1.04 -8.65 0.97
C HIS A 64 0.86 -9.29 2.35
N ILE A 65 0.69 -10.62 2.42
CA ILE A 65 0.40 -11.29 3.69
C ILE A 65 1.58 -12.10 4.25
N GLY A 66 2.72 -12.14 3.56
CA GLY A 66 3.84 -13.04 3.89
C GLY A 66 4.33 -12.98 5.32
N GLY A 67 4.36 -11.79 5.92
CA GLY A 67 4.77 -11.53 7.30
C GLY A 67 3.62 -11.39 8.30
N ALA A 68 2.35 -11.54 7.88
CA ALA A 68 1.21 -11.25 8.75
C ALA A 68 1.15 -12.11 10.02
N VAL A 69 1.58 -13.37 9.94
CA VAL A 69 1.65 -14.27 11.12
C VAL A 69 2.71 -13.77 12.10
N GLY A 70 3.93 -13.48 11.61
CA GLY A 70 5.02 -12.96 12.43
C GLY A 70 4.68 -11.60 13.04
N LEU A 71 4.01 -10.71 12.29
CA LEU A 71 3.51 -9.45 12.82
C LEU A 71 2.61 -9.67 14.04
N LEU A 72 1.62 -10.57 13.93
CA LEU A 72 0.73 -10.86 15.04
C LEU A 72 1.46 -11.54 16.22
N GLU A 73 2.47 -12.36 15.96
CA GLU A 73 3.23 -13.01 17.04
C GLU A 73 4.07 -12.02 17.85
N ASN A 74 4.56 -10.95 17.23
CA ASN A 74 5.37 -9.93 17.87
C ASN A 74 4.56 -8.89 18.67
N PHE A 75 3.31 -8.63 18.29
CA PHE A 75 2.47 -7.66 19.02
C PHE A 75 1.51 -8.37 19.97
N GLY A 76 1.69 -8.11 21.28
CA GLY A 76 0.84 -8.68 22.33
C GLY A 76 -0.61 -8.20 22.25
N GLN A 77 -0.84 -6.95 21.85
CA GLN A 77 -2.16 -6.36 21.68
C GLN A 77 -2.43 -6.05 20.20
N VAL A 78 -3.49 -6.66 19.68
CA VAL A 78 -4.06 -6.41 18.35
C VAL A 78 -5.57 -6.38 18.53
N ASP A 79 -6.24 -5.28 18.14
CA ASP A 79 -7.67 -5.13 18.44
C ASP A 79 -8.56 -5.76 17.36
N GLY A 80 -8.11 -5.81 16.08
CA GLY A 80 -8.88 -6.44 15.02
C GLY A 80 -8.09 -6.67 13.74
N ILE A 81 -8.65 -7.55 12.88
CA ILE A 81 -8.11 -7.90 11.58
C ILE A 81 -9.20 -7.82 10.53
N GLY A 82 -8.93 -7.12 9.44
CA GLY A 82 -9.77 -7.09 8.24
C GLY A 82 -9.08 -7.78 7.06
N TYR A 83 -9.75 -8.73 6.41
CA TYR A 83 -9.30 -9.28 5.13
C TYR A 83 -10.51 -9.71 4.30
N ASN A 84 -10.38 -9.78 2.97
CA ASN A 84 -11.49 -10.22 2.13
C ASN A 84 -11.72 -11.73 2.28
N HIS A 85 -12.85 -12.13 2.88
CA HIS A 85 -13.19 -13.52 3.18
C HIS A 85 -13.49 -14.38 1.93
N ASP A 86 -13.72 -13.76 0.77
CA ASP A 86 -14.00 -14.50 -0.47
C ASP A 86 -12.71 -14.99 -1.15
N THR A 87 -11.58 -14.34 -0.90
CA THR A 87 -10.28 -14.75 -1.47
C THR A 87 -9.79 -16.14 -1.03
N PRO A 88 -10.09 -16.70 0.17
CA PRO A 88 -9.61 -18.03 0.55
C PRO A 88 -10.00 -19.15 -0.40
N LYS A 89 -11.06 -18.99 -1.18
CA LYS A 89 -11.52 -20.02 -2.12
C LYS A 89 -10.60 -20.17 -3.33
N ILE A 90 -9.88 -19.11 -3.67
CA ILE A 90 -8.94 -19.05 -4.80
C ILE A 90 -7.47 -19.09 -4.38
N VAL A 91 -7.20 -19.19 -3.07
CA VAL A 91 -5.84 -19.19 -2.51
C VAL A 91 -5.27 -20.60 -2.45
N GLU A 92 -4.12 -20.79 -3.06
CA GLU A 92 -3.40 -22.06 -3.12
C GLU A 92 -1.96 -21.98 -2.59
N GLY A 93 -1.34 -23.14 -2.44
CA GLY A 93 0.08 -23.26 -2.10
C GLY A 93 0.45 -22.57 -0.78
N ASN A 94 1.56 -21.83 -0.80
CA ASN A 94 2.10 -21.19 0.38
C ASN A 94 1.18 -20.10 0.95
N ARG A 95 0.46 -19.37 0.11
CA ARG A 95 -0.51 -18.34 0.51
C ARG A 95 -1.60 -18.95 1.41
N ARG A 96 -2.10 -20.13 1.07
CA ARG A 96 -3.10 -20.87 1.88
C ARG A 96 -2.55 -21.27 3.24
N VAL A 97 -1.28 -21.65 3.32
CA VAL A 97 -0.63 -21.97 4.58
C VAL A 97 -0.52 -20.75 5.48
N ILE A 98 -0.08 -19.61 4.94
CA ILE A 98 0.03 -18.34 5.66
C ILE A 98 -1.35 -17.90 6.19
N LEU A 99 -2.36 -17.84 5.32
CA LEU A 99 -3.70 -17.43 5.70
C LEU A 99 -4.30 -18.35 6.79
N ARG A 100 -4.10 -19.67 6.65
CA ARG A 100 -4.55 -20.62 7.66
C ARG A 100 -3.85 -20.38 9.01
N GLY A 101 -2.53 -20.16 9.01
CA GLY A 101 -1.76 -19.83 10.20
C GLY A 101 -2.26 -18.56 10.88
N LEU A 102 -2.50 -17.50 10.10
CA LEU A 102 -3.06 -16.24 10.56
C LEU A 102 -4.42 -16.44 11.26
N LEU A 103 -5.35 -17.10 10.59
CA LEU A 103 -6.72 -17.33 11.14
C LEU A 103 -6.70 -18.21 12.38
N GLN A 104 -5.83 -19.22 12.43
CA GLN A 104 -5.66 -20.04 13.64
C GLN A 104 -5.10 -19.21 14.80
N LEU A 105 -4.12 -18.33 14.54
CA LEU A 105 -3.57 -17.44 15.55
C LEU A 105 -4.61 -16.43 16.03
N ALA A 106 -5.32 -15.78 15.12
CA ALA A 106 -6.39 -14.84 15.44
C ALA A 106 -7.46 -15.52 16.35
N ARG A 107 -7.90 -16.72 15.97
CA ARG A 107 -8.87 -17.50 16.78
C ARG A 107 -8.34 -17.82 18.17
N ARG A 108 -7.08 -18.29 18.28
CA ARG A 108 -6.46 -18.59 19.59
C ARG A 108 -6.39 -17.39 20.50
N ARG A 109 -6.19 -16.20 19.92
CA ARG A 109 -6.08 -14.93 20.66
C ARG A 109 -7.42 -14.23 20.87
N GLY A 110 -8.52 -14.77 20.33
CA GLY A 110 -9.85 -14.14 20.41
C GLY A 110 -9.93 -12.81 19.66
N LEU A 111 -9.12 -12.61 18.61
CA LEU A 111 -9.14 -11.38 17.82
C LEU A 111 -10.41 -11.31 16.98
N GLU A 112 -10.96 -10.10 16.87
CA GLU A 112 -12.02 -9.83 15.91
C GLU A 112 -11.48 -9.94 14.47
N VAL A 113 -12.18 -10.70 13.64
CA VAL A 113 -11.84 -10.88 12.22
C VAL A 113 -13.06 -10.56 11.39
N CYS A 114 -12.95 -9.55 10.53
CA CYS A 114 -14.05 -9.15 9.65
C CYS A 114 -13.64 -9.15 8.17
N SER A 115 -14.62 -8.99 7.29
CA SER A 115 -14.44 -8.81 5.85
C SER A 115 -14.84 -7.39 5.47
N PRO A 116 -13.88 -6.45 5.37
CA PRO A 116 -14.18 -5.08 5.02
C PRO A 116 -14.85 -4.96 3.64
N ARG A 117 -15.90 -4.12 3.57
CA ARG A 117 -16.67 -3.88 2.36
C ARG A 117 -16.84 -2.39 2.10
N SER A 118 -16.98 -2.04 0.83
CA SER A 118 -17.24 -0.67 0.38
C SER A 118 -18.38 -0.03 1.16
N GLY A 119 -18.18 1.22 1.59
CA GLY A 119 -19.10 1.96 2.44
C GLY A 119 -18.90 1.77 3.95
N GLN A 120 -18.12 0.78 4.38
CA GLN A 120 -17.75 0.64 5.80
C GLN A 120 -16.62 1.61 6.16
N SER A 121 -16.56 2.00 7.43
CA SER A 121 -15.53 2.88 7.96
C SER A 121 -15.16 2.54 9.40
N TRP A 122 -13.91 2.79 9.75
CA TRP A 122 -13.37 2.72 11.10
C TRP A 122 -12.83 4.08 11.50
N THR A 123 -12.92 4.39 12.78
CA THR A 123 -12.33 5.63 13.33
C THR A 123 -11.38 5.28 14.47
N PHE A 124 -10.13 5.74 14.34
CA PHE A 124 -9.06 5.55 15.32
C PHE A 124 -8.47 6.90 15.70
N GLN A 125 -8.78 7.41 16.90
CA GLN A 125 -8.22 8.69 17.42
C GLN A 125 -8.30 9.86 16.41
N GLY A 126 -9.41 9.96 15.68
CA GLY A 126 -9.63 10.99 14.66
C GLY A 126 -9.13 10.66 13.26
N ILE A 127 -8.47 9.53 13.06
CA ILE A 127 -8.23 8.97 11.73
C ILE A 127 -9.49 8.24 11.28
N VAL A 128 -9.98 8.56 10.09
CA VAL A 128 -11.09 7.83 9.46
C VAL A 128 -10.53 6.98 8.33
N VAL A 129 -10.78 5.68 8.39
CA VAL A 129 -10.43 4.72 7.35
C VAL A 129 -11.70 4.25 6.66
N ASN A 130 -11.91 4.67 5.43
CA ASN A 130 -13.06 4.25 4.63
C ASN A 130 -12.65 3.16 3.64
N VAL A 131 -13.46 2.11 3.53
CA VAL A 131 -13.32 1.10 2.49
C VAL A 131 -14.02 1.58 1.23
N LEU A 132 -13.28 1.68 0.14
CA LEU A 132 -13.80 2.09 -1.17
C LEU A 132 -14.14 0.90 -2.07
N HIS A 133 -13.48 -0.24 -1.83
CA HIS A 133 -13.59 -1.49 -2.60
C HIS A 133 -13.10 -2.67 -1.74
N PRO A 134 -13.58 -3.90 -1.98
CA PRO A 134 -14.73 -4.27 -2.80
C PRO A 134 -16.07 -4.08 -2.07
N ASP A 135 -17.19 -4.05 -2.79
CA ASP A 135 -18.48 -4.42 -2.22
C ASP A 135 -18.69 -5.94 -2.30
N ASP A 136 -19.86 -6.44 -1.89
CA ASP A 136 -20.13 -7.88 -1.89
C ASP A 136 -20.20 -8.47 -3.31
N LEU A 137 -20.64 -7.67 -4.27
CA LEU A 137 -20.75 -8.08 -5.66
C LEU A 137 -19.38 -8.11 -6.34
N ASP A 138 -18.59 -7.07 -6.17
CA ASP A 138 -17.20 -6.97 -6.64
C ASP A 138 -16.36 -8.15 -6.12
N ALA A 139 -16.48 -8.43 -4.81
CA ALA A 139 -15.76 -9.53 -4.17
C ALA A 139 -16.14 -10.89 -4.78
N LYS A 140 -17.42 -11.04 -5.11
CA LYS A 140 -17.94 -12.25 -5.73
C LYS A 140 -17.50 -12.40 -7.18
N GLU A 141 -17.52 -11.34 -7.94
CA GLU A 141 -17.02 -11.32 -9.32
C GLU A 141 -15.52 -11.65 -9.35
N ALA A 142 -14.72 -11.04 -8.48
CA ALA A 142 -13.30 -11.34 -8.36
C ALA A 142 -13.05 -12.82 -8.01
N GLU A 143 -13.86 -13.41 -7.10
CA GLU A 143 -13.80 -14.84 -6.78
C GLU A 143 -14.11 -15.70 -8.02
N LEU A 144 -15.15 -15.38 -8.78
CA LEU A 144 -15.55 -16.12 -9.97
C LEU A 144 -14.49 -16.10 -11.07
N HIS A 145 -13.72 -15.02 -11.15
CA HIS A 145 -12.63 -14.86 -12.11
C HIS A 145 -11.26 -15.30 -11.57
N GLU A 146 -11.20 -15.82 -10.34
CA GLU A 146 -9.97 -16.20 -9.64
C GLU A 146 -8.95 -15.04 -9.57
N ASP A 147 -9.45 -13.80 -9.47
CA ASP A 147 -8.67 -12.57 -9.52
C ASP A 147 -8.46 -12.01 -8.11
N THR A 148 -7.32 -12.35 -7.50
CA THR A 148 -6.97 -11.86 -6.15
C THR A 148 -6.68 -10.37 -6.12
N ASN A 149 -6.14 -9.80 -7.21
CA ASN A 149 -5.79 -8.39 -7.30
C ASN A 149 -7.06 -7.51 -7.27
N ASN A 150 -8.03 -7.82 -8.12
CA ASN A 150 -9.30 -7.10 -8.12
C ASN A 150 -10.23 -7.47 -6.94
N ALA A 151 -9.83 -8.41 -6.09
CA ALA A 151 -10.45 -8.65 -4.78
C ALA A 151 -9.85 -7.78 -3.65
N SER A 152 -8.86 -6.95 -3.96
CA SER A 152 -8.12 -6.14 -2.98
C SER A 152 -9.01 -5.14 -2.23
N ILE A 153 -8.76 -4.96 -0.94
CA ILE A 153 -9.39 -3.91 -0.15
C ILE A 153 -8.70 -2.57 -0.44
N MET A 154 -9.42 -1.64 -1.05
CA MET A 154 -8.96 -0.27 -1.27
C MET A 154 -9.40 0.62 -0.12
N LEU A 155 -8.45 1.34 0.48
CA LEU A 155 -8.68 2.18 1.65
C LEU A 155 -8.42 3.66 1.36
N MET A 156 -9.31 4.52 1.88
CA MET A 156 -9.09 5.95 1.98
C MET A 156 -8.86 6.32 3.45
N VAL A 157 -7.65 6.70 3.78
CA VAL A 157 -7.27 7.19 5.11
C VAL A 157 -7.43 8.71 5.13
N THR A 158 -8.22 9.22 6.07
CA THR A 158 -8.47 10.65 6.22
C THR A 158 -8.08 11.11 7.62
N PHE A 159 -7.27 12.14 7.71
CA PHE A 159 -6.89 12.79 8.96
C PHE A 159 -6.72 14.30 8.74
N ALA A 160 -7.28 15.11 9.63
CA ALA A 160 -7.18 16.58 9.60
C ALA A 160 -7.48 17.20 8.22
N GLY A 161 -8.45 16.63 7.49
CA GLY A 161 -8.84 17.07 6.13
C GLY A 161 -7.88 16.64 5.02
N ARG A 162 -6.82 15.90 5.33
CA ARG A 162 -5.89 15.31 4.35
C ARG A 162 -6.23 13.86 4.08
N ARG A 163 -6.00 13.42 2.87
CA ARG A 163 -6.42 12.09 2.39
C ARG A 163 -5.26 11.32 1.78
N VAL A 164 -5.14 10.05 2.15
CA VAL A 164 -4.18 9.09 1.60
C VAL A 164 -4.97 7.93 1.02
N LEU A 165 -4.81 7.69 -0.27
CA LEU A 165 -5.43 6.56 -0.97
C LEU A 165 -4.45 5.40 -1.04
N LEU A 166 -4.86 4.25 -0.49
CA LEU A 166 -4.15 2.97 -0.54
C LEU A 166 -4.94 2.05 -1.48
N ALA A 167 -4.45 1.88 -2.71
CA ALA A 167 -5.19 1.18 -3.75
C ALA A 167 -4.91 -0.32 -3.81
N ALA A 168 -3.97 -0.82 -2.97
CA ALA A 168 -3.50 -2.20 -3.03
C ALA A 168 -3.12 -2.60 -4.47
N ASP A 169 -3.58 -3.77 -4.95
CA ASP A 169 -3.24 -4.27 -6.29
C ASP A 169 -4.42 -4.21 -7.27
N VAL A 170 -5.39 -3.31 -7.00
CA VAL A 170 -6.56 -3.12 -7.86
C VAL A 170 -6.18 -2.72 -9.28
N GLU A 171 -6.70 -3.45 -10.25
CA GLU A 171 -6.50 -3.26 -11.68
C GLU A 171 -7.77 -2.80 -12.41
N GLY A 172 -7.79 -2.88 -13.73
CA GLY A 172 -8.81 -2.30 -14.60
C GLY A 172 -10.26 -2.52 -14.18
N TRP A 173 -10.65 -3.75 -13.82
CA TRP A 173 -12.03 -4.05 -13.42
C TRP A 173 -12.37 -3.49 -12.04
N GLY A 174 -11.49 -3.65 -11.07
CA GLY A 174 -11.72 -3.06 -9.74
C GLY A 174 -11.81 -1.55 -9.81
N TRP A 175 -10.99 -0.89 -10.63
CA TRP A 175 -11.11 0.55 -10.87
C TRP A 175 -12.42 0.92 -11.56
N GLN A 176 -12.92 0.11 -12.52
CA GLN A 176 -14.21 0.34 -13.15
C GLN A 176 -15.33 0.37 -12.10
N TRP A 177 -15.39 -0.63 -11.23
CA TRP A 177 -16.42 -0.73 -10.19
C TRP A 177 -16.37 0.46 -9.22
N VAL A 178 -15.18 0.89 -8.81
CA VAL A 178 -15.01 2.08 -7.95
C VAL A 178 -15.47 3.36 -8.65
N VAL A 179 -15.16 3.51 -9.94
CA VAL A 179 -15.53 4.69 -10.73
C VAL A 179 -17.02 4.74 -11.02
N GLU A 180 -17.66 3.62 -11.30
CA GLU A 180 -19.09 3.50 -11.55
C GLU A 180 -19.94 3.90 -10.33
N ARG A 181 -19.42 3.71 -9.12
CA ARG A 181 -20.05 4.17 -7.87
C ARG A 181 -19.90 5.67 -7.60
N ASP A 182 -19.31 6.42 -8.51
CA ASP A 182 -19.03 7.87 -8.37
C ASP A 182 -18.32 8.24 -7.05
N THR A 183 -17.43 7.36 -6.59
CA THR A 183 -16.71 7.53 -5.34
C THR A 183 -15.73 8.71 -5.45
N ASP A 184 -15.69 9.58 -4.44
CA ASP A 184 -14.70 10.66 -4.38
C ASP A 184 -13.29 10.09 -4.07
N LEU A 185 -12.47 9.99 -5.10
CA LEU A 185 -11.11 9.44 -5.06
C LEU A 185 -10.04 10.49 -4.75
N ARG A 186 -10.36 11.77 -4.65
CA ARG A 186 -9.37 12.84 -4.43
C ARG A 186 -8.55 12.55 -3.19
N ALA A 187 -7.22 12.55 -3.35
CA ALA A 187 -6.27 12.27 -2.27
C ALA A 187 -5.00 13.11 -2.45
N ASN A 188 -4.39 13.51 -1.34
CA ASN A 188 -3.12 14.23 -1.36
C ASN A 188 -1.96 13.29 -1.68
N VAL A 189 -2.02 12.07 -1.14
CA VAL A 189 -1.03 11.02 -1.33
C VAL A 189 -1.72 9.79 -1.93
N PHE A 190 -1.08 9.19 -2.90
CA PHE A 190 -1.58 8.02 -3.59
C PHE A 190 -0.53 6.91 -3.57
N LYS A 191 -0.79 5.82 -2.84
CA LYS A 191 -0.06 4.58 -2.98
C LYS A 191 -0.50 3.94 -4.30
N PHE A 192 0.40 3.99 -5.28
CA PHE A 192 0.10 3.53 -6.64
C PHE A 192 -0.19 2.03 -6.65
N PRO A 193 -1.21 1.59 -7.40
CA PRO A 193 -1.64 0.20 -7.38
C PRO A 193 -0.57 -0.74 -7.95
N HIS A 194 -0.60 -1.98 -7.45
CA HIS A 194 0.07 -3.15 -7.98
C HIS A 194 1.54 -2.87 -8.34
N HIS A 195 2.29 -2.29 -7.37
CA HIS A 195 3.72 -1.98 -7.49
C HIS A 195 4.12 -1.19 -8.73
N GLY A 196 3.18 -0.44 -9.30
CA GLY A 196 3.40 0.29 -10.54
C GLY A 196 3.17 -0.54 -11.81
N ALA A 197 2.38 -1.59 -11.75
CA ALA A 197 1.91 -2.32 -12.93
C ALA A 197 1.20 -1.41 -13.92
N TRP A 198 1.15 -1.85 -15.15
CA TRP A 198 0.36 -1.23 -16.21
C TRP A 198 -0.69 -2.21 -16.69
N TYR A 199 -1.90 -1.73 -16.91
CA TYR A 199 -2.92 -2.46 -17.63
C TYR A 199 -3.43 -1.62 -18.81
N ASP A 200 -3.76 -2.28 -19.90
CA ASP A 200 -4.41 -1.65 -21.04
C ASP A 200 -5.92 -1.69 -20.82
N ALA A 201 -6.49 -0.51 -20.60
CA ALA A 201 -7.93 -0.38 -20.34
C ALA A 201 -8.74 -0.90 -21.53
N SER A 202 -9.72 -1.74 -21.26
CA SER A 202 -10.65 -2.30 -22.24
C SER A 202 -12.10 -2.07 -21.86
N GLY A 203 -12.97 -1.91 -22.84
CA GLY A 203 -14.39 -1.67 -22.59
C GLY A 203 -14.63 -0.40 -21.79
N GLN A 204 -15.22 -0.53 -20.59
CA GLN A 204 -15.55 0.59 -19.69
C GLN A 204 -14.49 0.81 -18.60
N GLN A 205 -13.40 0.05 -18.61
CA GLN A 205 -12.32 0.20 -17.64
C GLN A 205 -11.67 1.58 -17.76
N PRO A 206 -11.49 2.33 -16.67
CA PRO A 206 -10.77 3.59 -16.71
C PRO A 206 -9.28 3.33 -16.94
N SER A 207 -8.65 4.13 -17.81
CA SER A 207 -7.19 4.11 -17.92
C SER A 207 -6.52 4.66 -16.67
N LEU A 208 -5.25 4.32 -16.45
CA LEU A 208 -4.46 4.91 -15.34
C LEU A 208 -4.35 6.43 -15.43
N VAL A 209 -4.45 7.01 -16.63
CA VAL A 209 -4.56 8.46 -16.84
C VAL A 209 -5.85 9.00 -16.20
N GLU A 210 -6.97 8.31 -16.43
CA GLU A 210 -8.28 8.68 -15.87
C GLU A 210 -8.26 8.53 -14.33
N VAL A 211 -7.69 7.44 -13.81
CA VAL A 211 -7.52 7.22 -12.37
C VAL A 211 -6.74 8.38 -11.74
N LEU A 212 -5.57 8.73 -12.29
CA LEU A 212 -4.77 9.86 -11.79
C LEU A 212 -5.52 11.19 -11.85
N ARG A 213 -6.34 11.42 -12.89
CA ARG A 213 -7.14 12.64 -13.02
C ARG A 213 -8.23 12.72 -11.95
N ARG A 214 -8.79 11.59 -11.52
CA ARG A 214 -9.78 11.54 -10.43
C ARG A 214 -9.13 11.68 -9.05
N VAL A 215 -8.00 11.02 -8.83
CA VAL A 215 -7.28 11.06 -7.55
C VAL A 215 -6.62 12.43 -7.32
N LYS A 216 -6.04 13.03 -8.34
CA LYS A 216 -5.33 14.33 -8.30
C LYS A 216 -4.27 14.41 -7.18
N PRO A 217 -3.37 13.44 -7.05
CA PRO A 217 -2.41 13.43 -5.96
C PRO A 217 -1.31 14.47 -6.16
N SER A 218 -0.73 14.97 -5.08
CA SER A 218 0.52 15.73 -5.09
C SER A 218 1.74 14.83 -4.93
N LEU A 219 1.55 13.67 -4.29
CA LEU A 219 2.57 12.64 -4.10
C LEU A 219 2.03 11.27 -4.50
N VAL A 220 2.82 10.55 -5.31
CA VAL A 220 2.63 9.12 -5.56
C VAL A 220 3.78 8.33 -4.95
N VAL A 221 3.46 7.26 -4.24
CA VAL A 221 4.45 6.31 -3.71
C VAL A 221 4.25 4.95 -4.40
N ILE A 222 5.34 4.38 -4.89
CA ILE A 222 5.36 3.04 -5.49
C ILE A 222 6.23 2.15 -4.59
N SER A 223 5.62 1.17 -3.92
CA SER A 223 6.37 0.10 -3.28
C SER A 223 6.85 -0.87 -4.35
N VAL A 224 8.14 -1.05 -4.47
CA VAL A 224 8.73 -1.92 -5.49
C VAL A 224 10.12 -2.36 -5.05
N GLY A 225 10.49 -3.60 -5.38
CA GLY A 225 11.81 -4.14 -5.11
C GLY A 225 12.74 -4.02 -6.33
N THR A 226 14.03 -3.83 -6.06
CA THR A 226 15.11 -3.88 -7.07
C THR A 226 15.05 -5.18 -7.87
N HIS A 227 14.76 -6.26 -7.17
CA HIS A 227 14.60 -7.59 -7.75
C HIS A 227 13.14 -7.98 -7.74
N ASN A 228 12.45 -7.73 -8.84
CA ASN A 228 11.10 -8.21 -9.02
C ASN A 228 10.95 -8.94 -10.36
N PRO A 229 10.31 -10.11 -10.36
CA PRO A 229 10.13 -10.92 -11.57
C PRO A 229 9.10 -10.32 -12.52
N HIS A 230 8.26 -9.40 -12.04
CA HIS A 230 7.14 -8.81 -12.77
C HIS A 230 7.55 -7.58 -13.58
N ASN A 231 8.82 -7.14 -13.44
CA ASN A 231 9.36 -5.99 -14.18
C ASN A 231 8.64 -4.65 -13.83
N HIS A 232 8.15 -4.54 -12.61
CA HIS A 232 7.57 -3.28 -12.09
C HIS A 232 8.66 -2.28 -11.64
N PRO A 233 8.37 -0.97 -11.61
CA PRO A 233 7.21 -0.33 -12.24
C PRO A 233 7.26 -0.53 -13.76
N HIS A 234 6.11 -0.61 -14.41
CA HIS A 234 6.07 -0.72 -15.86
C HIS A 234 6.59 0.59 -16.52
N PRO A 235 7.30 0.53 -17.65
CA PRO A 235 7.79 1.74 -18.33
C PRO A 235 6.70 2.78 -18.61
N ASN A 236 5.52 2.36 -19.07
CA ASN A 236 4.40 3.25 -19.35
C ASN A 236 3.89 3.95 -18.07
N THR A 237 3.90 3.26 -16.93
CA THR A 237 3.56 3.87 -15.62
C THR A 237 4.54 4.97 -15.26
N LEU A 238 5.84 4.70 -15.40
CA LEU A 238 6.87 5.71 -15.14
C LEU A 238 6.78 6.91 -16.09
N GLU A 239 6.49 6.67 -17.37
CA GLU A 239 6.31 7.72 -18.36
C GLU A 239 5.06 8.56 -18.06
N LEU A 240 3.95 7.93 -17.71
CA LEU A 240 2.72 8.60 -17.30
C LEU A 240 2.99 9.52 -16.10
N LEU A 241 3.58 9.00 -15.02
CA LEU A 241 3.87 9.79 -13.82
C LEU A 241 4.88 10.92 -14.12
N HIS A 242 5.89 10.63 -14.94
CA HIS A 242 6.86 11.63 -15.36
C HIS A 242 6.22 12.73 -16.22
N SER A 243 5.19 12.44 -16.99
CA SER A 243 4.48 13.44 -17.81
C SER A 243 3.63 14.43 -17.02
N CYS A 244 3.37 14.15 -15.72
CA CYS A 244 2.54 15.00 -14.85
C CYS A 244 3.39 16.07 -14.13
N PRO A 245 3.39 17.36 -14.56
CA PRO A 245 4.38 18.36 -14.09
C PRO A 245 4.27 18.72 -12.60
N GLN A 246 3.09 18.59 -12.03
CA GLN A 246 2.78 18.98 -10.64
C GLN A 246 2.90 17.80 -9.66
N LEU A 247 3.17 16.60 -10.19
CA LEU A 247 3.17 15.38 -9.43
C LEU A 247 4.59 14.98 -9.02
N ARG A 248 4.83 14.86 -7.72
CA ARG A 248 6.01 14.15 -7.22
C ARG A 248 5.70 12.66 -7.14
N PHE A 249 6.61 11.81 -7.61
CA PHE A 249 6.53 10.38 -7.34
C PHE A 249 7.87 9.82 -6.88
N VAL A 250 7.82 8.77 -6.06
CA VAL A 250 8.98 8.08 -5.51
C VAL A 250 8.74 6.58 -5.48
N CYS A 251 9.82 5.81 -5.65
CA CYS A 251 9.82 4.36 -5.45
C CYS A 251 10.58 4.03 -4.17
N THR A 252 10.20 2.97 -3.47
CA THR A 252 10.97 2.48 -2.30
C THR A 252 12.35 2.03 -2.72
N GLU A 253 12.47 1.16 -3.72
CA GLU A 253 13.77 0.75 -4.27
C GLU A 253 13.96 1.21 -5.73
N ALA A 254 15.21 1.34 -6.13
CA ALA A 254 15.56 1.57 -7.52
C ALA A 254 15.47 0.28 -8.33
N THR A 255 15.03 0.40 -9.57
CA THR A 255 14.95 -0.73 -10.49
C THR A 255 15.84 -0.51 -11.70
N SER A 256 16.04 -1.56 -12.50
CA SER A 256 16.80 -1.46 -13.76
C SER A 256 16.22 -0.46 -14.78
N LYS A 257 15.01 0.06 -14.53
CA LYS A 257 14.38 1.13 -15.33
C LYS A 257 15.01 2.50 -15.07
N CYS A 258 15.53 2.69 -13.86
CA CYS A 258 16.16 3.94 -13.43
C CYS A 258 17.70 3.85 -13.42
N HIS A 259 18.23 2.61 -13.26
CA HIS A 259 19.68 2.39 -13.17
C HIS A 259 20.04 1.05 -13.82
N SER A 260 20.59 1.10 -15.02
CA SER A 260 20.84 -0.09 -15.86
C SER A 260 21.79 -1.13 -15.23
N PRO A 261 22.81 -0.75 -14.39
CA PRO A 261 23.64 -1.72 -13.69
C PRO A 261 22.88 -2.70 -12.82
N LEU A 262 21.69 -2.33 -12.32
CA LEU A 262 20.86 -3.21 -11.49
C LEU A 262 20.37 -4.49 -12.20
N LYS A 263 20.45 -4.55 -13.54
CA LYS A 263 20.21 -5.79 -14.30
C LYS A 263 21.17 -6.91 -13.93
N ALA A 264 22.40 -6.56 -13.55
CA ALA A 264 23.48 -7.50 -13.22
C ALA A 264 23.61 -7.76 -11.72
N VAL A 265 22.89 -7.02 -10.86
CA VAL A 265 22.95 -7.16 -9.41
C VAL A 265 22.35 -8.48 -8.98
N ARG A 266 23.03 -9.18 -8.07
CA ARG A 266 22.55 -10.47 -7.55
C ARG A 266 21.30 -10.27 -6.71
N LYS A 267 20.39 -11.28 -6.71
CA LYS A 267 19.07 -11.28 -6.04
C LYS A 267 19.01 -10.89 -4.55
N LYS A 268 20.15 -10.63 -3.89
CA LYS A 268 20.20 -10.32 -2.45
C LYS A 268 20.55 -8.86 -2.12
N GLU A 269 20.87 -8.06 -3.11
CA GLU A 269 21.30 -6.67 -2.88
C GLU A 269 20.17 -5.72 -3.29
N ALA A 270 19.46 -5.18 -2.31
CA ALA A 270 18.50 -4.11 -2.52
C ALA A 270 19.24 -2.80 -2.82
N CYS A 271 18.69 -2.00 -3.72
CA CYS A 271 19.19 -0.66 -4.01
C CYS A 271 18.11 0.36 -3.63
N PRO A 272 18.14 0.97 -2.45
CA PRO A 272 17.15 1.95 -2.06
C PRO A 272 17.07 3.11 -3.06
N CYS A 273 15.87 3.53 -3.41
CA CYS A 273 15.60 4.79 -4.11
C CYS A 273 15.21 5.85 -3.07
N ALA A 274 13.97 5.85 -2.62
CA ALA A 274 13.55 6.64 -1.47
C ALA A 274 13.71 5.88 -0.14
N GLY A 275 13.86 4.54 -0.18
CA GLY A 275 13.76 3.70 0.99
C GLY A 275 12.34 3.71 1.56
N THR A 276 12.21 3.56 2.87
CA THR A 276 10.93 3.80 3.56
C THR A 276 10.52 5.27 3.37
N VAL A 277 9.29 5.46 2.89
CA VAL A 277 8.71 6.80 2.67
C VAL A 277 7.75 7.12 3.79
N GLU A 278 8.09 8.10 4.62
CA GLU A 278 7.22 8.59 5.69
C GLU A 278 6.49 9.85 5.26
N VAL A 279 5.20 9.87 5.49
CA VAL A 279 4.32 11.01 5.24
C VAL A 279 3.69 11.44 6.55
N VAL A 280 4.21 12.49 7.13
CA VAL A 280 3.63 13.11 8.33
C VAL A 280 2.49 14.02 7.89
N VAL A 281 1.31 13.77 8.43
CA VAL A 281 0.06 14.46 8.09
C VAL A 281 -0.46 15.20 9.32
N SER A 282 -0.67 16.50 9.16
CA SER A 282 -1.31 17.37 10.16
C SER A 282 -2.35 18.29 9.47
N SER A 283 -3.06 19.11 10.25
CA SER A 283 -3.97 20.13 9.71
C SER A 283 -3.25 21.11 8.78
N ASP A 284 -2.00 21.45 9.12
CA ASP A 284 -1.29 22.55 8.49
C ASP A 284 -0.52 22.10 7.24
N GLN A 285 0.03 20.89 7.28
CA GLN A 285 0.95 20.45 6.25
C GLN A 285 0.98 18.93 6.05
N ILE A 286 1.52 18.54 4.90
CA ILE A 286 2.03 17.19 4.62
C ILE A 286 3.54 17.32 4.46
N LYS A 287 4.31 16.60 5.31
CA LYS A 287 5.76 16.52 5.22
C LYS A 287 6.16 15.11 4.81
N VAL A 288 7.11 15.02 3.90
CA VAL A 288 7.56 13.74 3.31
C VAL A 288 9.03 13.50 3.62
N THR A 289 9.36 12.30 4.07
CA THR A 289 10.73 11.84 4.30
C THR A 289 10.98 10.59 3.43
N PRO A 290 12.06 10.51 2.64
CA PRO A 290 13.02 11.59 2.42
C PRO A 290 12.37 12.80 1.74
N ASP A 291 12.81 13.99 2.12
CA ASP A 291 12.40 15.20 1.42
C ASP A 291 12.91 15.18 -0.04
N HIS A 292 12.43 16.12 -0.86
CA HIS A 292 12.76 16.14 -2.26
C HIS A 292 14.26 16.29 -2.50
N ALA A 293 14.95 17.14 -1.73
CA ALA A 293 16.37 17.39 -1.90
C ALA A 293 17.21 16.14 -1.57
N LYS A 294 16.90 15.47 -0.44
CA LYS A 294 17.58 14.22 -0.07
C LYS A 294 17.34 13.11 -1.09
N HIS A 295 16.12 12.98 -1.61
CA HIS A 295 15.84 12.02 -2.66
C HIS A 295 16.61 12.33 -3.95
N LEU A 296 16.71 13.60 -4.35
CA LEU A 296 17.51 13.98 -5.53
C LEU A 296 18.98 13.64 -5.37
N GLU A 297 19.55 13.73 -4.16
CA GLU A 297 20.94 13.33 -3.89
C GLU A 297 21.15 11.82 -4.13
N VAL A 298 20.19 10.98 -3.84
CA VAL A 298 20.25 9.54 -4.13
C VAL A 298 20.18 9.29 -5.63
N VAL A 299 19.18 9.84 -6.29
CA VAL A 299 18.88 9.51 -7.69
C VAL A 299 19.81 10.20 -8.69
N LYS A 300 20.64 11.18 -8.27
CA LYS A 300 21.61 11.81 -9.17
C LYS A 300 22.67 10.84 -9.72
N HIS A 301 22.87 9.71 -9.02
CA HIS A 301 23.81 8.67 -9.42
C HIS A 301 23.20 7.62 -10.37
N PHE A 302 21.90 7.69 -10.63
CA PHE A 302 21.22 6.76 -11.53
C PHE A 302 21.31 7.26 -12.99
N ASP A 303 21.34 6.32 -13.95
CA ASP A 303 21.52 6.63 -15.37
C ASP A 303 20.32 7.41 -15.94
N THR A 304 19.10 6.96 -15.59
CA THR A 304 17.85 7.47 -16.16
C THR A 304 16.74 7.60 -15.11
N PRO A 305 16.96 8.38 -14.02
CA PRO A 305 15.97 8.51 -12.96
C PRO A 305 14.71 9.21 -13.49
N ARG A 306 13.57 8.51 -13.43
CA ARG A 306 12.29 9.02 -13.93
C ARG A 306 11.57 9.90 -12.91
N CYS A 307 11.85 9.72 -11.62
CA CYS A 307 11.32 10.52 -10.51
C CYS A 307 12.03 11.86 -10.29
N LYS A 308 13.04 12.17 -11.11
CA LYS A 308 13.81 13.40 -11.01
C LYS A 308 13.04 14.56 -11.63
N ARG A 309 12.45 15.40 -10.79
CA ARG A 309 11.91 16.72 -11.13
C ARG A 309 11.99 17.66 -9.94
#